data_b169e5cf75e054de53c26a93bffab74a
#
_entry.id   b169e5cf75e054de53c26a93bffab74a
#
_cell.length_a   1.000
_cell.length_b   1.000
_cell.length_c   1.000
_cell.angle_alpha   90.00
_cell.angle_beta   90.00
_cell.angle_gamma   90.00
#
_symmetry.space_group_name_H-M   'P 1'
#
loop_
_entity.id
_entity.type
_entity.pdbx_description
1 polymer ?
#
loop_
_entity_poly.entity_id
_entity_poly.type
_entity_poly.pdbx_seq_one_letter_code
_entity_poly.pdbx_strand_id
1 'polypeptide(L)'
;MKILILGKGFISEYLVKYLNGSEHSVDCYSREELDYSDDIVLYNKIVDQADFGEAFGNGYDVIINTAGFTGSPNVDECESRKAECFDLNVKLPKTIEGVCKATGIKFINVSSGCIYTGYDKDYTEEDEPNFGMYNSESSFYSKTKHACELTLDNDFTNTIRIRMPVTSKDDHKNLLSKLNKYDNIIDFKNSKTDVVKLCQFIEVVVENFKPGIYNAVHNKTLTTREVTEIMAEYGLQNDNWKFIPYEDLPIKANRSNCVLDNSKAKRDFDFDFGDEEYYIRLNCSVLQQK
;
A
#
# COMPACT_ATOMS: atom_id res chain seq x y z
N MET A 1 19.21 3.88 -11.06
CA MET A 1 18.45 2.75 -11.64
C MET A 1 17.32 3.31 -12.50
N LYS A 2 16.88 2.55 -13.51
CA LYS A 2 15.68 2.90 -14.29
C LYS A 2 14.47 2.14 -13.75
N ILE A 3 13.46 2.86 -13.30
CA ILE A 3 12.32 2.34 -12.56
C ILE A 3 11.04 2.54 -13.38
N LEU A 4 10.23 1.48 -13.51
CA LEU A 4 8.89 1.56 -14.09
C LEU A 4 7.85 1.44 -12.97
N ILE A 5 7.03 2.48 -12.80
CA ILE A 5 5.91 2.48 -11.87
C ILE A 5 4.60 2.25 -12.65
N LEU A 6 3.85 1.22 -12.26
CA LEU A 6 2.55 0.89 -12.84
C LEU A 6 1.43 1.31 -11.90
N GLY A 7 0.53 2.17 -12.42
CA GLY A 7 -0.57 2.79 -11.70
C GLY A 7 -0.31 4.25 -11.34
N LYS A 8 -1.11 5.17 -11.90
CA LYS A 8 -1.14 6.60 -11.55
C LYS A 8 -2.23 6.84 -10.52
N GLY A 9 -1.88 6.74 -9.25
CA GLY A 9 -2.79 6.91 -8.12
C GLY A 9 -2.12 7.58 -6.92
N PHE A 10 -2.78 7.52 -5.78
CA PHE A 10 -2.35 8.20 -4.55
C PHE A 10 -0.90 7.85 -4.13
N ILE A 11 -0.52 6.59 -4.11
CA ILE A 11 0.85 6.19 -3.70
C ILE A 11 1.88 6.57 -4.76
N SER A 12 1.59 6.31 -6.05
CA SER A 12 2.53 6.60 -7.13
C SER A 12 2.83 8.10 -7.29
N GLU A 13 1.87 8.98 -7.02
CA GLU A 13 2.09 10.43 -7.06
C GLU A 13 3.24 10.85 -6.11
N TYR A 14 3.24 10.32 -4.89
CA TYR A 14 4.32 10.57 -3.92
C TYR A 14 5.62 9.89 -4.32
N LEU A 15 5.53 8.63 -4.76
CA LEU A 15 6.69 7.82 -5.11
C LEU A 15 7.44 8.42 -6.31
N VAL A 16 6.74 8.82 -7.36
CA VAL A 16 7.35 9.50 -8.53
C VAL A 16 8.02 10.80 -8.12
N LYS A 17 7.33 11.63 -7.33
CA LYS A 17 7.91 12.89 -6.85
C LYS A 17 9.16 12.66 -6.00
N TYR A 18 9.13 11.65 -5.13
CA TYR A 18 10.22 11.31 -4.24
C TYR A 18 11.44 10.79 -5.03
N LEU A 19 11.24 9.78 -5.88
CA LEU A 19 12.31 9.15 -6.66
C LEU A 19 12.89 10.07 -7.75
N ASN A 20 12.12 11.00 -8.33
CA ASN A 20 12.66 12.02 -9.24
C ASN A 20 13.59 13.04 -8.53
N GLY A 21 13.56 13.09 -7.20
CA GLY A 21 14.52 13.87 -6.40
C GLY A 21 15.82 13.14 -6.10
N SER A 22 15.94 11.88 -6.50
CA SER A 22 17.11 11.02 -6.33
C SER A 22 17.82 10.74 -7.67
N GLU A 23 18.83 9.89 -7.68
CA GLU A 23 19.60 9.53 -8.89
C GLU A 23 18.89 8.48 -9.79
N HIS A 24 17.59 8.25 -9.61
CA HIS A 24 16.83 7.28 -10.39
C HIS A 24 16.15 7.93 -11.60
N SER A 25 16.02 7.17 -12.69
CA SER A 25 15.16 7.51 -13.82
C SER A 25 13.81 6.81 -13.66
N VAL A 26 12.71 7.55 -13.69
CA VAL A 26 11.38 7.01 -13.37
C VAL A 26 10.39 7.24 -14.50
N ASP A 27 9.84 6.16 -15.01
CA ASP A 27 8.65 6.17 -15.88
C ASP A 27 7.43 5.71 -15.08
N CYS A 28 6.29 6.39 -15.26
CA CYS A 28 5.03 6.02 -14.59
C CYS A 28 3.89 6.03 -15.59
N TYR A 29 3.11 4.94 -15.63
CA TYR A 29 1.98 4.80 -16.55
C TYR A 29 0.68 4.42 -15.83
N SER A 30 -0.43 5.02 -16.28
CA SER A 30 -1.77 4.50 -16.03
C SER A 30 -2.09 3.38 -17.03
N ARG A 31 -3.17 2.61 -16.77
CA ARG A 31 -3.63 1.58 -17.75
C ARG A 31 -4.17 2.16 -19.05
N GLU A 32 -4.60 3.41 -19.05
CA GLU A 32 -5.06 4.12 -20.26
C GLU A 32 -3.88 4.52 -21.16
N GLU A 33 -2.70 4.77 -20.57
CA GLU A 33 -1.49 5.14 -21.31
C GLU A 33 -0.68 3.90 -21.75
N LEU A 34 -0.72 2.84 -20.98
CA LEU A 34 -0.08 1.55 -21.23
C LEU A 34 -0.97 0.46 -20.63
N ASP A 35 -1.53 -0.41 -21.47
CA ASP A 35 -2.31 -1.55 -20.97
C ASP A 35 -1.39 -2.65 -20.41
N TYR A 36 -0.87 -2.41 -19.21
CA TYR A 36 -0.02 -3.37 -18.50
C TYR A 36 -0.80 -4.54 -17.87
N SER A 37 -2.11 -4.66 -18.12
CA SER A 37 -2.89 -5.87 -17.84
C SER A 37 -2.75 -6.93 -18.96
N ASP A 38 -2.29 -6.52 -20.14
CA ASP A 38 -1.87 -7.39 -21.25
C ASP A 38 -0.37 -7.64 -21.13
N ASP A 39 0.01 -8.92 -20.98
CA ASP A 39 1.40 -9.34 -20.78
C ASP A 39 2.28 -9.07 -22.01
N ILE A 40 1.72 -9.15 -23.22
CA ILE A 40 2.44 -8.89 -24.47
C ILE A 40 2.73 -7.38 -24.59
N VAL A 41 1.75 -6.53 -24.28
CA VAL A 41 1.91 -5.07 -24.30
C VAL A 41 2.98 -4.65 -23.30
N LEU A 42 2.93 -5.17 -22.06
CA LEU A 42 3.92 -4.87 -21.03
C LEU A 42 5.31 -5.40 -21.41
N TYR A 43 5.39 -6.64 -21.91
CA TYR A 43 6.65 -7.25 -22.38
C TYR A 43 7.31 -6.41 -23.49
N ASN A 44 6.54 -6.02 -24.51
CA ASN A 44 7.04 -5.20 -25.61
C ASN A 44 7.53 -3.84 -25.11
N LYS A 45 6.79 -3.17 -24.20
CA LYS A 45 7.22 -1.91 -23.60
C LYS A 45 8.57 -2.02 -22.90
N ILE A 46 8.85 -3.14 -22.27
CA ILE A 46 10.11 -3.42 -21.58
C ILE A 46 11.23 -3.67 -22.58
N VAL A 47 10.98 -4.50 -23.58
CA VAL A 47 11.97 -4.91 -24.59
C VAL A 47 12.30 -3.77 -25.55
N ASP A 48 11.33 -2.97 -25.98
CA ASP A 48 11.53 -1.81 -26.87
C ASP A 48 12.42 -0.72 -26.23
N GLN A 49 12.58 -0.72 -24.90
CA GLN A 49 13.52 0.15 -24.20
C GLN A 49 14.93 -0.42 -24.12
N ALA A 50 15.12 -1.68 -24.53
CA ALA A 50 16.44 -2.28 -24.64
C ALA A 50 17.08 -1.85 -25.96
N ASP A 51 18.21 -1.15 -25.90
CA ASP A 51 19.02 -0.83 -27.09
C ASP A 51 19.56 -2.14 -27.70
N PHE A 52 19.23 -2.45 -28.96
CA PHE A 52 19.61 -3.68 -29.65
C PHE A 52 21.16 -3.86 -29.83
N GLY A 53 21.98 -2.97 -29.27
CA GLY A 53 23.44 -2.98 -29.39
C GLY A 53 24.20 -3.60 -28.22
N GLU A 54 23.56 -3.76 -27.06
CA GLU A 54 24.18 -4.40 -25.89
C GLU A 54 23.34 -5.62 -25.48
N ALA A 55 23.95 -6.78 -25.50
CA ALA A 55 23.30 -8.02 -25.13
C ALA A 55 22.72 -7.91 -23.71
N PHE A 56 21.38 -7.79 -23.61
CA PHE A 56 20.60 -7.74 -22.37
C PHE A 56 20.83 -6.51 -21.45
N GLY A 57 21.05 -5.31 -21.98
CA GLY A 57 21.20 -4.12 -21.15
C GLY A 57 20.43 -2.90 -21.68
N ASN A 58 19.63 -2.30 -20.83
CA ASN A 58 19.01 -0.97 -20.76
C ASN A 58 17.49 -0.95 -20.80
N GLY A 59 16.82 -2.04 -20.46
CA GLY A 59 15.47 -2.03 -19.98
C GLY A 59 15.38 -1.41 -18.57
N TYR A 60 14.23 -1.60 -17.94
CA TYR A 60 14.04 -1.23 -16.53
C TYR A 60 14.80 -2.19 -15.60
N ASP A 61 15.35 -1.66 -14.50
CA ASP A 61 15.97 -2.45 -13.43
C ASP A 61 14.92 -3.04 -12.49
N VAL A 62 13.84 -2.27 -12.25
CA VAL A 62 12.78 -2.59 -11.31
C VAL A 62 11.42 -2.14 -11.85
N ILE A 63 10.41 -2.99 -11.68
CA ILE A 63 9.00 -2.63 -11.85
C ILE A 63 8.33 -2.55 -10.50
N ILE A 64 7.61 -1.45 -10.24
CA ILE A 64 6.85 -1.22 -9.01
C ILE A 64 5.37 -1.16 -9.36
N ASN A 65 4.58 -2.11 -8.88
CA ASN A 65 3.14 -2.08 -9.02
C ASN A 65 2.50 -1.34 -7.84
N THR A 66 1.88 -0.20 -8.13
CA THR A 66 1.03 0.54 -7.19
C THR A 66 -0.45 0.50 -7.57
N ALA A 67 -0.76 -0.15 -8.70
CA ALA A 67 -2.13 -0.31 -9.16
C ALA A 67 -2.89 -1.35 -8.31
N GLY A 68 -4.16 -1.10 -8.13
CA GLY A 68 -5.07 -1.98 -7.42
C GLY A 68 -6.44 -1.34 -7.26
N PHE A 69 -7.42 -2.14 -6.91
CA PHE A 69 -8.79 -1.71 -6.68
C PHE A 69 -9.11 -1.67 -5.18
N THR A 70 -9.38 -0.49 -4.66
CA THR A 70 -9.77 -0.29 -3.25
C THR A 70 -11.21 0.20 -3.11
N GLY A 71 -11.92 0.38 -4.23
CA GLY A 71 -13.23 1.01 -4.27
C GLY A 71 -13.22 2.52 -4.04
N SER A 72 -14.35 3.15 -4.27
CA SER A 72 -14.60 4.56 -4.00
C SER A 72 -16.05 4.72 -3.50
N PRO A 73 -16.29 5.34 -2.35
CA PRO A 73 -15.34 6.06 -1.48
C PRO A 73 -14.47 5.14 -0.59
N ASN A 74 -14.78 3.85 -0.50
CA ASN A 74 -14.08 2.89 0.36
C ASN A 74 -14.24 1.44 -0.15
N VAL A 75 -13.75 0.46 0.62
CA VAL A 75 -13.75 -0.97 0.26
C VAL A 75 -15.14 -1.63 0.15
N ASP A 76 -16.20 -0.96 0.56
CA ASP A 76 -17.58 -1.47 0.38
C ASP A 76 -17.94 -1.67 -1.10
N GLU A 77 -17.32 -0.88 -2.01
CA GLU A 77 -17.51 -1.06 -3.45
C GLU A 77 -16.95 -2.39 -3.95
N CYS A 78 -15.93 -2.94 -3.30
CA CYS A 78 -15.38 -4.25 -3.66
C CYS A 78 -16.42 -5.37 -3.51
N GLU A 79 -17.40 -5.22 -2.63
CA GLU A 79 -18.48 -6.20 -2.47
C GLU A 79 -19.44 -6.24 -3.68
N SER A 80 -19.59 -5.11 -4.38
CA SER A 80 -20.44 -4.98 -5.57
C SER A 80 -19.70 -5.15 -6.90
N ARG A 81 -18.36 -4.93 -6.93
CA ARG A 81 -17.52 -5.01 -8.13
C ARG A 81 -16.45 -6.10 -7.97
N LYS A 82 -16.88 -7.31 -7.59
CA LYS A 82 -15.98 -8.42 -7.24
C LYS A 82 -15.08 -8.84 -8.40
N ALA A 83 -15.58 -8.91 -9.62
CA ALA A 83 -14.79 -9.29 -10.79
C ALA A 83 -13.62 -8.32 -11.01
N GLU A 84 -13.90 -7.02 -11.05
CA GLU A 84 -12.87 -6.00 -11.23
C GLU A 84 -11.90 -5.94 -10.05
N CYS A 85 -12.40 -6.07 -8.82
CA CYS A 85 -11.55 -6.14 -7.64
C CYS A 85 -10.57 -7.32 -7.72
N PHE A 86 -11.03 -8.49 -8.18
CA PHE A 86 -10.20 -9.68 -8.36
C PHE A 86 -9.20 -9.48 -9.51
N ASP A 87 -9.64 -8.97 -10.65
CA ASP A 87 -8.77 -8.74 -11.82
C ASP A 87 -7.62 -7.78 -11.47
N LEU A 88 -7.92 -6.69 -10.77
CA LEU A 88 -6.92 -5.67 -10.45
C LEU A 88 -6.05 -5.99 -9.23
N ASN A 89 -6.56 -6.75 -8.27
CA ASN A 89 -5.82 -7.06 -7.06
C ASN A 89 -5.11 -8.42 -7.11
N VAL A 90 -5.49 -9.32 -8.00
CA VAL A 90 -4.92 -10.70 -8.06
C VAL A 90 -4.31 -10.99 -9.43
N LYS A 91 -5.10 -10.92 -10.50
CA LYS A 91 -4.61 -11.27 -11.84
C LYS A 91 -3.53 -10.30 -12.31
N LEU A 92 -3.77 -8.99 -12.17
CA LEU A 92 -2.83 -7.97 -12.62
C LEU A 92 -1.43 -8.11 -11.98
N PRO A 93 -1.26 -8.18 -10.65
CA PRO A 93 0.08 -8.41 -10.07
C PRO A 93 0.73 -9.71 -10.57
N LYS A 94 -0.05 -10.77 -10.78
CA LYS A 94 0.46 -12.05 -11.31
C LYS A 94 0.92 -11.96 -12.76
N THR A 95 0.19 -11.22 -13.60
CA THR A 95 0.61 -10.91 -14.98
C THR A 95 1.93 -10.15 -14.99
N ILE A 96 2.05 -9.09 -14.19
CA ILE A 96 3.28 -8.29 -14.07
C ILE A 96 4.45 -9.16 -13.59
N GLU A 97 4.25 -9.98 -12.57
CA GLU A 97 5.28 -10.92 -12.09
C GLU A 97 5.76 -11.86 -13.20
N GLY A 98 4.81 -12.42 -14.00
CA GLY A 98 5.14 -13.30 -15.12
C GLY A 98 6.06 -12.62 -16.14
N VAL A 99 5.77 -11.38 -16.50
CA VAL A 99 6.59 -10.57 -17.40
C VAL A 99 7.97 -10.27 -16.77
N CYS A 100 7.99 -9.89 -15.49
CA CYS A 100 9.25 -9.63 -14.77
C CYS A 100 10.15 -10.88 -14.72
N LYS A 101 9.57 -12.04 -14.47
CA LYS A 101 10.33 -13.32 -14.52
C LYS A 101 10.88 -13.63 -15.91
N ALA A 102 10.09 -13.39 -16.96
CA ALA A 102 10.51 -13.62 -18.34
C ALA A 102 11.64 -12.67 -18.79
N THR A 103 11.71 -11.47 -18.22
CA THR A 103 12.69 -10.43 -18.57
C THR A 103 13.83 -10.29 -17.56
N GLY A 104 13.78 -11.00 -16.42
CA GLY A 104 14.79 -10.91 -15.36
C GLY A 104 14.76 -9.63 -14.56
N ILE A 105 13.66 -8.85 -14.64
CA ILE A 105 13.51 -7.55 -13.95
C ILE A 105 12.96 -7.77 -12.53
N LYS A 106 13.48 -7.04 -11.55
CA LYS A 106 13.01 -7.08 -10.16
C LYS A 106 11.58 -6.57 -10.07
N PHE A 107 10.76 -7.20 -9.23
CA PHE A 107 9.37 -6.85 -9.05
C PHE A 107 9.05 -6.47 -7.61
N ILE A 108 8.48 -5.28 -7.41
CA ILE A 108 7.97 -4.78 -6.12
C ILE A 108 6.45 -4.61 -6.26
N ASN A 109 5.68 -5.25 -5.38
CA ASN A 109 4.22 -5.15 -5.36
C ASN A 109 3.73 -4.47 -4.09
N VAL A 110 3.08 -3.30 -4.20
CA VAL A 110 2.46 -2.63 -3.07
C VAL A 110 1.12 -3.29 -2.76
N SER A 111 1.06 -3.94 -1.61
CA SER A 111 -0.08 -4.71 -1.10
C SER A 111 -0.69 -4.04 0.14
N SER A 112 -1.48 -4.78 0.89
CA SER A 112 -2.16 -4.29 2.09
C SER A 112 -2.16 -5.31 3.20
N GLY A 113 -1.85 -4.88 4.43
CA GLY A 113 -1.99 -5.69 5.63
C GLY A 113 -3.43 -5.85 6.14
N CYS A 114 -4.45 -5.49 5.34
CA CYS A 114 -5.87 -5.70 5.69
C CYS A 114 -6.30 -7.17 5.60
N ILE A 115 -5.41 -8.09 5.93
CA ILE A 115 -5.62 -9.54 5.90
C ILE A 115 -5.56 -10.17 7.30
N TYR A 116 -5.45 -9.32 8.31
CA TYR A 116 -5.47 -9.72 9.72
C TYR A 116 -6.57 -8.99 10.49
N THR A 117 -7.04 -9.59 11.58
CA THR A 117 -7.94 -8.98 12.56
C THR A 117 -7.71 -9.56 13.95
N GLY A 118 -7.92 -8.74 14.99
CA GLY A 118 -7.69 -9.10 16.38
C GLY A 118 -6.43 -8.47 16.96
N TYR A 119 -6.28 -8.60 18.29
CA TYR A 119 -5.21 -7.97 19.07
C TYR A 119 -4.51 -8.96 20.02
N ASP A 120 -4.59 -10.25 19.70
CA ASP A 120 -3.91 -11.28 20.49
C ASP A 120 -2.38 -11.16 20.42
N LYS A 121 -1.92 -10.54 19.33
CA LYS A 121 -0.51 -10.24 19.05
C LYS A 121 -0.39 -9.14 18.02
N ASP A 122 0.81 -8.60 17.84
CA ASP A 122 1.19 -7.85 16.66
C ASP A 122 1.54 -8.85 15.54
N TYR A 123 0.88 -8.76 14.36
CA TYR A 123 1.02 -9.74 13.29
C TYR A 123 2.29 -9.51 12.48
N THR A 124 3.10 -10.55 12.38
CA THR A 124 4.31 -10.60 11.56
C THR A 124 4.01 -11.05 10.13
N GLU A 125 5.00 -11.03 9.26
CA GLU A 125 4.90 -11.55 7.90
C GLU A 125 4.80 -13.07 7.83
N GLU A 126 5.20 -13.76 8.90
CA GLU A 126 5.18 -15.23 9.02
C GLU A 126 3.83 -15.77 9.54
N ASP A 127 2.95 -14.87 10.00
CA ASP A 127 1.66 -15.27 10.52
C ASP A 127 0.67 -15.58 9.39
N GLU A 128 -0.08 -16.67 9.55
CA GLU A 128 -1.17 -17.00 8.63
C GLU A 128 -2.29 -15.95 8.70
N PRO A 129 -2.73 -15.38 7.56
CA PRO A 129 -3.81 -14.42 7.53
C PRO A 129 -5.13 -14.99 8.06
N ASN A 130 -5.66 -14.39 9.12
CA ASN A 130 -6.91 -14.78 9.75
C ASN A 130 -8.13 -13.95 9.28
N PHE A 131 -7.90 -12.92 8.45
CA PHE A 131 -8.95 -12.09 7.83
C PHE A 131 -8.72 -12.01 6.31
N GLY A 132 -8.53 -13.15 5.66
CA GLY A 132 -8.17 -13.30 4.25
C GLY A 132 -9.11 -14.22 3.49
N MET A 133 -8.56 -14.94 2.51
CA MET A 133 -9.29 -15.75 1.55
C MET A 133 -10.19 -16.82 2.18
N TYR A 134 -9.72 -17.43 3.29
CA TYR A 134 -10.37 -18.59 3.89
C TYR A 134 -11.36 -18.24 5.03
N ASN A 135 -11.49 -16.97 5.38
CA ASN A 135 -12.44 -16.52 6.39
C ASN A 135 -13.70 -15.95 5.73
N SER A 136 -14.87 -16.49 6.06
CA SER A 136 -16.17 -16.07 5.50
C SER A 136 -16.49 -14.60 5.80
N GLU A 137 -16.11 -14.13 6.98
CA GLU A 137 -16.41 -12.77 7.47
C GLU A 137 -15.51 -11.70 6.87
N SER A 138 -14.43 -12.09 6.15
CA SER A 138 -13.51 -11.14 5.53
C SER A 138 -14.18 -10.37 4.40
N SER A 139 -13.84 -9.08 4.28
CA SER A 139 -14.22 -8.29 3.12
C SER A 139 -13.67 -8.90 1.83
N PHE A 140 -14.36 -8.69 0.71
CA PHE A 140 -13.86 -9.17 -0.58
C PHE A 140 -12.51 -8.55 -0.93
N TYR A 141 -12.29 -7.30 -0.55
CA TYR A 141 -10.99 -6.65 -0.66
C TYR A 141 -9.88 -7.44 0.06
N SER A 142 -10.09 -7.77 1.34
CA SER A 142 -9.13 -8.55 2.13
C SER A 142 -8.88 -9.94 1.53
N LYS A 143 -9.94 -10.59 1.04
CA LYS A 143 -9.82 -11.87 0.31
C LYS A 143 -8.94 -11.74 -0.93
N THR A 144 -9.09 -10.67 -1.72
CA THR A 144 -8.26 -10.47 -2.92
C THR A 144 -6.82 -10.13 -2.58
N LYS A 145 -6.55 -9.40 -1.49
CA LYS A 145 -5.18 -9.11 -1.06
C LYS A 145 -4.44 -10.37 -0.58
N HIS A 146 -5.12 -11.22 0.19
CA HIS A 146 -4.55 -12.51 0.59
C HIS A 146 -4.38 -13.44 -0.63
N ALA A 147 -5.37 -13.53 -1.53
CA ALA A 147 -5.28 -14.34 -2.75
C ALA A 147 -4.09 -13.89 -3.63
N CYS A 148 -3.82 -12.59 -3.73
CA CYS A 148 -2.65 -12.07 -4.43
C CYS A 148 -1.35 -12.63 -3.83
N GLU A 149 -1.17 -12.55 -2.52
CA GLU A 149 0.03 -13.04 -1.84
C GLU A 149 0.21 -14.56 -1.99
N LEU A 150 -0.89 -15.33 -2.02
CA LEU A 150 -0.86 -16.78 -2.30
C LEU A 150 -0.47 -17.13 -3.75
N THR A 151 -0.64 -16.20 -4.69
CA THR A 151 -0.33 -16.43 -6.12
C THR A 151 1.03 -15.91 -6.53
N LEU A 152 1.57 -14.93 -5.84
CA LEU A 152 2.91 -14.40 -6.10
C LEU A 152 3.99 -15.32 -5.54
N ASP A 153 5.14 -15.31 -6.19
CA ASP A 153 6.33 -16.05 -5.76
C ASP A 153 7.15 -15.19 -4.80
N ASN A 154 7.11 -15.53 -3.53
CA ASN A 154 7.81 -14.79 -2.47
C ASN A 154 9.35 -14.93 -2.52
N ASP A 155 9.88 -15.86 -3.31
CA ASP A 155 11.32 -15.99 -3.57
C ASP A 155 11.78 -15.11 -4.75
N PHE A 156 10.83 -14.50 -5.46
CA PHE A 156 11.08 -13.58 -6.57
C PHE A 156 10.56 -12.17 -6.31
N THR A 157 9.35 -12.03 -5.81
CA THR A 157 8.64 -10.75 -5.63
C THR A 157 8.91 -10.16 -4.26
N ASN A 158 9.16 -8.85 -4.19
CA ASN A 158 9.09 -8.09 -2.93
C ASN A 158 7.67 -7.53 -2.77
N THR A 159 6.94 -7.99 -1.76
CA THR A 159 5.57 -7.54 -1.46
C THR A 159 5.56 -6.64 -0.24
N ILE A 160 5.13 -5.39 -0.39
CA ILE A 160 5.09 -4.38 0.68
C ILE A 160 3.65 -4.18 1.14
N ARG A 161 3.33 -4.61 2.36
CA ARG A 161 2.02 -4.41 2.98
C ARG A 161 1.96 -3.05 3.64
N ILE A 162 1.06 -2.19 3.17
CA ILE A 162 0.75 -0.91 3.80
C ILE A 162 -0.56 -0.97 4.58
N ARG A 163 -0.76 -0.03 5.52
CA ARG A 163 -2.00 0.12 6.28
C ARG A 163 -2.36 1.59 6.41
N MET A 164 -3.66 1.91 6.24
CA MET A 164 -4.22 3.23 6.56
C MET A 164 -3.25 4.39 6.24
N PRO A 165 -2.98 4.68 4.97
CA PRO A 165 -1.95 5.64 4.59
C PRO A 165 -2.23 7.03 5.15
N VAL A 166 -1.16 7.67 5.65
CA VAL A 166 -1.17 9.02 6.24
C VAL A 166 -0.24 9.93 5.46
N THR A 167 -0.67 11.16 5.23
CA THR A 167 0.11 12.18 4.53
C THR A 167 -0.34 13.60 4.90
N SER A 168 0.48 14.58 4.60
CA SER A 168 0.20 16.02 4.77
C SER A 168 -0.59 16.66 3.61
N LYS A 169 -1.21 15.87 2.73
CA LYS A 169 -2.07 16.35 1.63
C LYS A 169 -3.51 15.98 1.91
N ASP A 170 -4.44 16.91 1.69
CA ASP A 170 -5.87 16.57 1.70
C ASP A 170 -6.17 15.67 0.49
N ASP A 171 -6.51 14.42 0.75
CA ASP A 171 -6.88 13.42 -0.24
C ASP A 171 -7.89 12.44 0.35
N HIS A 172 -8.81 11.97 -0.47
CA HIS A 172 -9.85 11.01 -0.05
C HIS A 172 -9.28 9.64 0.40
N LYS A 173 -8.02 9.33 0.09
CA LYS A 173 -7.32 8.12 0.55
C LYS A 173 -6.49 8.35 1.81
N ASN A 174 -6.19 9.60 2.16
CA ASN A 174 -5.49 9.95 3.39
C ASN A 174 -6.39 9.71 4.61
N LEU A 175 -5.87 8.97 5.60
CA LEU A 175 -6.60 8.70 6.85
C LEU A 175 -7.01 9.99 7.57
N LEU A 176 -6.14 10.99 7.68
CA LEU A 176 -6.44 12.25 8.38
C LEU A 176 -7.59 13.00 7.69
N SER A 177 -7.59 13.06 6.36
CA SER A 177 -8.69 13.65 5.60
C SER A 177 -10.00 12.90 5.75
N LYS A 178 -9.96 11.57 5.85
CA LYS A 178 -11.16 10.75 6.11
C LYS A 178 -11.71 11.01 7.49
N LEU A 179 -10.87 11.02 8.52
CA LEU A 179 -11.29 11.29 9.89
C LEU A 179 -11.92 12.68 10.00
N ASN A 180 -11.35 13.69 9.34
CA ASN A 180 -11.95 15.02 9.31
C ASN A 180 -13.35 15.05 8.66
N LYS A 181 -13.63 14.18 7.69
CA LYS A 181 -14.90 14.14 6.95
C LYS A 181 -15.98 13.26 7.57
N TYR A 182 -15.60 12.30 8.42
CA TYR A 182 -16.55 11.36 9.02
C TYR A 182 -17.07 11.86 10.36
N ASP A 183 -18.39 11.83 10.54
CA ASP A 183 -19.04 12.14 11.83
C ASP A 183 -18.97 10.94 12.78
N ASN A 184 -19.19 9.73 12.25
CA ASN A 184 -19.16 8.49 13.03
C ASN A 184 -17.79 7.82 12.91
N ILE A 185 -17.14 7.61 14.04
CA ILE A 185 -15.79 7.04 14.14
C ILE A 185 -15.84 5.83 15.07
N ILE A 186 -15.08 4.80 14.71
CA ILE A 186 -14.81 3.64 15.57
C ILE A 186 -13.44 3.81 16.23
N ASP A 187 -13.33 3.48 17.50
CA ASP A 187 -12.10 3.59 18.27
C ASP A 187 -11.34 2.26 18.28
N PHE A 188 -10.54 2.03 17.27
CA PHE A 188 -9.69 0.85 17.16
C PHE A 188 -8.22 1.22 16.98
N LYS A 189 -7.37 0.34 17.51
CA LYS A 189 -5.93 0.39 17.31
C LYS A 189 -5.59 -0.26 15.97
N ASN A 190 -5.04 0.50 15.04
CA ASN A 190 -4.67 0.01 13.71
C ASN A 190 -3.32 0.59 13.30
N SER A 191 -2.42 -0.23 12.81
CA SER A 191 -1.17 0.23 12.21
C SER A 191 -1.41 1.20 11.07
N LYS A 192 -0.51 2.18 10.91
CA LYS A 192 -0.57 3.20 9.86
C LYS A 192 0.76 3.28 9.12
N THR A 193 0.69 3.72 7.88
CA THR A 193 1.85 3.92 7.01
C THR A 193 1.93 5.40 6.62
N ASP A 194 2.98 6.11 7.04
CA ASP A 194 3.30 7.41 6.44
C ASP A 194 3.79 7.22 5.01
N VAL A 195 3.21 7.98 4.06
CA VAL A 195 3.49 7.78 2.64
C VAL A 195 4.91 8.20 2.25
N VAL A 196 5.49 9.18 2.94
CA VAL A 196 6.89 9.58 2.69
C VAL A 196 7.85 8.52 3.21
N LYS A 197 7.59 7.96 4.40
CA LYS A 197 8.37 6.82 4.92
C LYS A 197 8.25 5.58 4.04
N LEU A 198 7.07 5.35 3.46
CA LEU A 198 6.90 4.29 2.46
C LEU A 198 7.78 4.53 1.23
N CYS A 199 7.84 5.76 0.70
CA CYS A 199 8.70 6.07 -0.44
C CYS A 199 10.18 5.84 -0.11
N GLN A 200 10.64 6.24 1.08
CA GLN A 200 12.00 5.98 1.56
C GLN A 200 12.28 4.48 1.65
N PHE A 201 11.35 3.69 2.18
CA PHE A 201 11.51 2.25 2.27
C PHE A 201 11.56 1.59 0.88
N ILE A 202 10.68 2.00 -0.04
CA ILE A 202 10.69 1.49 -1.42
C ILE A 202 12.03 1.80 -2.10
N GLU A 203 12.61 2.99 -1.92
CA GLU A 203 13.93 3.33 -2.46
C GLU A 203 15.02 2.39 -1.91
N VAL A 204 15.04 2.15 -0.59
CA VAL A 204 15.97 1.19 0.03
C VAL A 204 15.79 -0.22 -0.55
N VAL A 205 14.54 -0.66 -0.80
CA VAL A 205 14.26 -1.96 -1.45
C VAL A 205 14.72 -1.97 -2.90
N VAL A 206 14.54 -0.88 -3.65
CA VAL A 206 15.03 -0.74 -5.03
C VAL A 206 16.54 -0.94 -5.09
N GLU A 207 17.28 -0.30 -4.21
CA GLU A 207 18.74 -0.35 -4.15
C GLU A 207 19.28 -1.70 -3.63
N ASN A 208 18.63 -2.26 -2.61
CA ASN A 208 19.06 -3.46 -1.89
C ASN A 208 18.03 -4.58 -2.02
N PHE A 209 17.56 -4.87 -3.24
CA PHE A 209 16.45 -5.76 -3.48
C PHE A 209 16.59 -7.12 -2.77
N LYS A 210 15.59 -7.43 -1.95
CA LYS A 210 15.38 -8.76 -1.36
C LYS A 210 13.92 -9.14 -1.58
N PRO A 211 13.63 -10.33 -2.15
CA PRO A 211 12.26 -10.82 -2.26
C PRO A 211 11.67 -11.15 -0.88
N GLY A 212 10.36 -11.34 -0.83
CA GLY A 212 9.62 -11.64 0.38
C GLY A 212 8.55 -10.63 0.71
N ILE A 213 7.84 -10.84 1.81
CA ILE A 213 6.77 -9.96 2.27
C ILE A 213 7.31 -9.07 3.39
N TYR A 214 6.92 -7.80 3.41
CA TYR A 214 7.35 -6.81 4.40
C TYR A 214 6.19 -5.90 4.84
N ASN A 215 6.01 -5.75 6.15
CA ASN A 215 5.05 -4.84 6.73
C ASN A 215 5.63 -3.42 6.81
N ALA A 216 5.11 -2.49 6.01
CA ALA A 216 5.55 -1.10 5.96
C ALA A 216 4.64 -0.23 6.83
N VAL A 217 4.79 -0.31 8.14
CA VAL A 217 4.00 0.40 9.15
C VAL A 217 4.89 1.02 10.22
N HIS A 218 4.39 2.03 10.92
CA HIS A 218 5.11 2.66 12.04
C HIS A 218 5.27 1.73 13.24
N ASN A 219 6.26 2.03 14.07
CA ASN A 219 6.40 1.51 15.41
C ASN A 219 5.32 2.13 16.32
N LYS A 220 4.88 1.41 17.35
CA LYS A 220 3.87 1.87 18.31
C LYS A 220 2.61 2.38 17.63
N THR A 221 1.56 1.67 17.73
CA THR A 221 0.31 1.99 17.03
C THR A 221 -0.64 2.76 17.94
N LEU A 222 -1.13 3.90 17.48
CA LEU A 222 -2.17 4.70 18.13
C LEU A 222 -3.57 4.16 17.83
N THR A 223 -4.50 4.39 18.76
CA THR A 223 -5.94 4.23 18.52
C THR A 223 -6.47 5.35 17.62
N THR A 224 -7.67 5.18 17.09
CA THR A 224 -8.31 6.25 16.31
C THR A 224 -8.57 7.47 17.18
N ARG A 225 -8.94 7.26 18.47
CA ARG A 225 -9.16 8.35 19.45
C ARG A 225 -7.90 9.18 19.64
N GLU A 226 -6.76 8.54 19.93
CA GLU A 226 -5.49 9.24 20.09
C GLU A 226 -5.11 10.04 18.84
N VAL A 227 -5.37 9.51 17.64
CA VAL A 227 -5.15 10.26 16.39
C VAL A 227 -6.06 11.48 16.29
N THR A 228 -7.35 11.36 16.63
CA THR A 228 -8.28 12.50 16.57
C THR A 228 -7.99 13.55 17.65
N GLU A 229 -7.49 13.16 18.81
CA GLU A 229 -7.01 14.09 19.84
C GLU A 229 -5.81 14.91 19.35
N ILE A 230 -4.84 14.25 18.69
CA ILE A 230 -3.73 14.96 18.05
C ILE A 230 -4.24 15.90 16.94
N MET A 231 -5.16 15.45 16.08
CA MET A 231 -5.75 16.30 15.03
C MET A 231 -6.40 17.56 15.62
N ALA A 232 -7.10 17.43 16.76
CA ALA A 232 -7.74 18.56 17.45
C ALA A 232 -6.70 19.59 17.96
N GLU A 233 -5.54 19.17 18.45
CA GLU A 233 -4.45 20.07 18.85
C GLU A 233 -3.98 20.98 17.71
N TYR A 234 -4.12 20.52 16.44
CA TYR A 234 -3.78 21.28 15.23
C TYR A 234 -5.00 21.96 14.56
N GLY A 235 -6.16 21.98 15.21
CA GLY A 235 -7.38 22.59 14.64
C GLY A 235 -7.95 21.82 13.44
N LEU A 236 -7.62 20.54 13.28
CA LEU A 236 -8.12 19.66 12.22
C LEU A 236 -9.29 18.79 12.69
N GLN A 237 -10.00 19.22 13.71
CA GLN A 237 -11.15 18.50 14.25
C GLN A 237 -12.40 18.65 13.37
N ASN A 238 -13.24 17.62 13.38
CA ASN A 238 -14.63 17.73 12.95
C ASN A 238 -15.50 17.82 14.20
N ASP A 239 -16.23 18.92 14.36
CA ASP A 239 -17.07 19.19 15.54
C ASP A 239 -18.23 18.19 15.73
N ASN A 240 -18.50 17.38 14.71
CA ASN A 240 -19.56 16.36 14.74
C ASN A 240 -19.04 14.96 15.12
N TRP A 241 -17.76 14.79 15.45
CA TRP A 241 -17.21 13.46 15.78
C TRP A 241 -17.99 12.76 16.89
N LYS A 242 -18.43 11.54 16.59
CA LYS A 242 -19.08 10.62 17.53
C LYS A 242 -18.39 9.27 17.45
N PHE A 243 -17.85 8.83 18.59
CA PHE A 243 -17.34 7.46 18.69
C PHE A 243 -18.51 6.50 18.89
N ILE A 244 -18.71 5.61 17.94
CA ILE A 244 -19.80 4.63 17.94
C ILE A 244 -19.24 3.21 18.05
N PRO A 245 -20.02 2.23 18.56
CA PRO A 245 -19.69 0.83 18.48
C PRO A 245 -19.49 0.37 17.03
N TYR A 246 -18.67 -0.65 16.83
CA TYR A 246 -18.40 -1.18 15.47
C TYR A 246 -19.65 -1.69 14.78
N GLU A 247 -20.54 -2.34 15.52
CA GLU A 247 -21.82 -2.88 15.06
C GLU A 247 -22.82 -1.84 14.56
N ASP A 248 -22.66 -0.59 15.00
CA ASP A 248 -23.51 0.53 14.57
C ASP A 248 -22.99 1.22 13.28
N LEU A 249 -21.82 0.78 12.78
CA LEU A 249 -21.23 1.38 11.57
C LEU A 249 -22.00 0.92 10.32
N PRO A 250 -22.52 1.84 9.48
CA PRO A 250 -23.30 1.47 8.28
C PRO A 250 -22.36 1.02 7.14
N ILE A 251 -21.73 -0.14 7.28
CA ILE A 251 -20.77 -0.72 6.32
C ILE A 251 -21.33 -2.00 5.70
N LYS A 252 -20.92 -2.28 4.46
CA LYS A 252 -21.23 -3.52 3.75
C LYS A 252 -20.12 -4.57 3.91
N ALA A 253 -18.88 -4.12 4.00
CA ALA A 253 -17.71 -4.95 4.13
C ALA A 253 -17.15 -4.85 5.55
N ASN A 254 -16.94 -5.97 6.22
CA ASN A 254 -16.24 -5.98 7.50
C ASN A 254 -14.84 -5.36 7.39
N ARG A 255 -14.40 -4.72 8.46
CA ARG A 255 -13.10 -4.04 8.52
C ARG A 255 -12.08 -4.89 9.26
N SER A 256 -10.89 -4.95 8.70
CA SER A 256 -9.69 -5.47 9.35
C SER A 256 -9.24 -4.48 10.44
N ASN A 257 -9.07 -4.95 11.66
CA ASN A 257 -8.56 -4.16 12.78
C ASN A 257 -7.44 -4.95 13.46
N CYS A 258 -6.20 -4.49 13.30
CA CYS A 258 -5.03 -5.19 13.82
C CYS A 258 -3.81 -4.28 13.91
N VAL A 259 -2.81 -4.77 14.64
CA VAL A 259 -1.44 -4.21 14.66
C VAL A 259 -0.52 -5.15 13.89
N LEU A 260 0.35 -4.59 13.06
CA LEU A 260 1.39 -5.32 12.34
C LEU A 260 2.76 -5.05 12.97
N ASP A 261 3.59 -6.07 13.04
CA ASP A 261 5.01 -5.98 13.37
C ASP A 261 5.83 -5.67 12.10
N ASN A 262 6.80 -4.77 12.19
CA ASN A 262 7.68 -4.35 11.10
C ASN A 262 9.14 -4.75 11.31
N SER A 263 9.43 -5.60 12.29
CA SER A 263 10.78 -5.98 12.70
C SER A 263 11.59 -6.64 11.57
N LYS A 264 10.91 -7.28 10.61
CA LYS A 264 11.55 -7.88 9.43
C LYS A 264 12.20 -6.83 8.53
N ALA A 265 11.54 -5.69 8.29
CA ALA A 265 12.12 -4.58 7.53
C ALA A 265 13.36 -4.00 8.23
N LYS A 266 13.33 -3.88 9.56
CA LYS A 266 14.49 -3.46 10.35
C LYS A 266 15.64 -4.45 10.25
N ARG A 267 15.36 -5.76 10.36
CA ARG A 267 16.37 -6.81 10.28
C ARG A 267 17.03 -6.91 8.91
N ASP A 268 16.20 -6.85 7.84
CA ASP A 268 16.65 -7.19 6.49
C ASP A 268 17.22 -5.99 5.72
N PHE A 269 16.79 -4.76 6.07
CA PHE A 269 17.15 -3.52 5.38
C PHE A 269 17.74 -2.44 6.32
N ASP A 270 17.85 -2.71 7.62
CA ASP A 270 18.19 -1.71 8.66
C ASP A 270 17.29 -0.46 8.59
N PHE A 271 16.03 -0.63 8.17
CA PHE A 271 15.07 0.46 8.00
C PHE A 271 14.17 0.60 9.21
N ASP A 272 14.06 1.83 9.73
CA ASP A 272 13.19 2.21 10.84
C ASP A 272 12.03 3.09 10.33
N PHE A 273 10.81 2.61 10.46
CA PHE A 273 9.61 3.38 10.13
C PHE A 273 9.32 4.50 11.13
N GLY A 274 9.94 4.50 12.28
CA GLY A 274 9.81 5.52 13.31
C GLY A 274 8.49 5.45 14.08
N ASP A 275 8.36 6.39 15.03
CA ASP A 275 7.21 6.48 15.94
C ASP A 275 5.97 7.05 15.22
N GLU A 276 4.82 6.38 15.34
CA GLU A 276 3.58 6.78 14.67
C GLU A 276 3.09 8.16 15.13
N GLU A 277 3.17 8.47 16.43
CA GLU A 277 2.73 9.75 16.96
C GLU A 277 3.50 10.92 16.34
N TYR A 278 4.81 10.78 16.23
CA TYR A 278 5.67 11.78 15.60
C TYR A 278 5.20 12.09 14.16
N TYR A 279 4.93 11.08 13.34
CA TYR A 279 4.52 11.28 11.94
C TYR A 279 3.08 11.79 11.82
N ILE A 280 2.16 11.39 12.72
CA ILE A 280 0.81 11.98 12.77
C ILE A 280 0.91 13.48 13.08
N ARG A 281 1.67 13.87 14.09
CA ARG A 281 1.88 15.30 14.45
C ARG A 281 2.53 16.08 13.31
N LEU A 282 3.54 15.52 12.66
CA LEU A 282 4.21 16.14 11.51
C LEU A 282 3.23 16.39 10.35
N ASN A 283 2.42 15.40 9.99
CA ASN A 283 1.44 15.54 8.91
C ASN A 283 0.33 16.54 9.26
N CYS A 284 -0.15 16.55 10.52
CA CYS A 284 -1.14 17.52 11.01
C CYS A 284 -0.60 18.96 10.96
N SER A 285 0.64 19.19 11.37
CA SER A 285 1.26 20.51 11.34
C SER A 285 1.34 21.13 9.94
N VAL A 286 1.56 20.29 8.91
CA VAL A 286 1.60 20.74 7.50
C VAL A 286 0.20 20.95 6.94
N LEU A 287 -0.78 20.10 7.31
CA LEU A 287 -2.19 20.27 6.90
C LEU A 287 -2.81 21.55 7.46
N GLN A 288 -2.47 21.93 8.69
CA GLN A 288 -2.97 23.15 9.33
C GLN A 288 -2.55 24.44 8.60
N GLN A 289 -1.39 24.42 7.91
CA GLN A 289 -0.84 25.60 7.22
C GLN A 289 -1.51 25.92 5.88
N LYS A 290 -2.45 25.09 5.43
CA LYS A 290 -3.19 25.23 4.16
C LYS A 290 -4.61 25.72 4.39
#